data_f02ed1aa9b43edd6713469260312c8df
#
_entry.id   f02ed1aa9b43edd6713469260312c8df
#
_cell.length_a   1.000
_cell.length_b   1.000
_cell.length_c   1.000
_cell.angle_alpha   90.00
_cell.angle_beta   90.00
_cell.angle_gamma   90.00
#
_symmetry.space_group_name_H-M   'P 1'
#
loop_
_entity.id
_entity.type
_entity.pdbx_description
1 polymer ?
#
loop_
_entity_poly.entity_id
_entity_poly.type
_entity_poly.pdbx_seq_one_letter_code
_entity_poly.pdbx_strand_id
1 'polypeptide(L)'
;RRHGITHLNLANNHSIDQGRNGLLDTQEQIKKAGMIPIGAGKNMEEAAEPVLISTSPRHVWVVSSLRLPLENFLYLPQKPCVSQESIDSLIMRIKRLRAADKNCYILLILHWGWEHHFRATPQQREDARKLIDAGADAIVGHHSHTLQTIETYRGKPIYYGIGNFIFDQRKPMNSRACLVELSITAEKCKAKALPIEIKNCTPYLSK
;
A
#
# COMPACT_ATOMS: atom_id res chain seq x y z
N ARG A 1 5.92 -13.30 -11.08
CA ARG A 1 6.68 -12.60 -12.13
C ARG A 1 6.19 -12.92 -13.55
N ARG A 2 5.80 -14.16 -13.83
CA ARG A 2 5.29 -14.59 -15.15
C ARG A 2 4.07 -13.76 -15.63
N HIS A 3 3.30 -13.19 -14.73
CA HIS A 3 2.15 -12.31 -14.98
C HIS A 3 2.45 -10.81 -14.79
N GLY A 4 3.72 -10.38 -14.82
CA GLY A 4 4.12 -8.98 -14.69
C GLY A 4 4.20 -8.46 -13.26
N ILE A 5 3.93 -9.28 -12.23
CA ILE A 5 4.08 -8.88 -10.82
C ILE A 5 5.58 -8.78 -10.50
N THR A 6 5.98 -7.61 -10.01
CA THR A 6 7.38 -7.30 -9.70
C THR A 6 7.62 -6.99 -8.22
N HIS A 7 6.61 -6.49 -7.53
CA HIS A 7 6.69 -6.08 -6.14
C HIS A 7 5.53 -6.64 -5.34
N LEU A 8 5.77 -7.04 -4.09
CA LEU A 8 4.74 -7.53 -3.18
C LEU A 8 4.80 -6.75 -1.86
N ASN A 9 3.69 -6.08 -1.53
CA ASN A 9 3.57 -5.36 -0.27
C ASN A 9 3.22 -6.31 0.88
N LEU A 10 4.06 -6.31 1.90
CA LEU A 10 3.93 -7.11 3.12
C LEU A 10 3.48 -6.28 4.33
N ALA A 11 3.33 -4.96 4.23
CA ALA A 11 2.86 -4.13 5.33
C ALA A 11 1.36 -4.32 5.57
N ASN A 12 0.97 -5.47 6.12
CA ASN A 12 -0.39 -5.79 6.53
C ASN A 12 -0.41 -6.51 7.88
N ASN A 13 -1.57 -6.59 8.53
CA ASN A 13 -1.73 -7.14 9.87
C ASN A 13 -1.55 -8.66 9.95
N HIS A 14 -1.65 -9.39 8.83
CA HIS A 14 -1.53 -10.85 8.73
C HIS A 14 -0.16 -11.34 8.24
N SER A 15 0.76 -10.45 7.89
CA SER A 15 2.06 -10.86 7.34
C SER A 15 2.95 -11.63 8.30
N ILE A 16 2.61 -11.63 9.59
CA ILE A 16 3.39 -12.28 10.64
C ILE A 16 2.63 -13.44 11.32
N ASP A 17 1.51 -13.89 10.78
CA ASP A 17 0.66 -14.95 11.35
C ASP A 17 1.42 -16.27 11.55
N GLN A 18 2.40 -16.56 10.71
CA GLN A 18 3.30 -17.70 10.84
C GLN A 18 4.60 -17.37 11.62
N GLY A 19 4.54 -16.31 12.43
CA GLY A 19 5.69 -15.85 13.22
C GLY A 19 6.73 -15.07 12.42
N ARG A 20 7.74 -14.60 13.14
CA ARG A 20 8.80 -13.74 12.55
C ARG A 20 9.68 -14.49 11.57
N ASN A 21 9.92 -15.79 11.81
CA ASN A 21 10.66 -16.63 10.88
C ASN A 21 9.86 -16.84 9.59
N GLY A 22 8.55 -17.01 9.69
CA GLY A 22 7.66 -17.08 8.52
C GLY A 22 7.70 -15.80 7.68
N LEU A 23 7.75 -14.62 8.33
CA LEU A 23 7.92 -13.34 7.63
C LEU A 23 9.25 -13.27 6.87
N LEU A 24 10.36 -13.71 7.51
CA LEU A 24 11.68 -13.74 6.87
C LEU A 24 11.72 -14.71 5.69
N ASP A 25 11.18 -15.92 5.88
CA ASP A 25 11.08 -16.91 4.81
C ASP A 25 10.22 -16.39 3.64
N THR A 26 9.08 -15.76 3.93
CA THR A 26 8.24 -15.12 2.90
C THR A 26 9.04 -14.12 2.07
N GLN A 27 9.81 -13.23 2.71
CA GLN A 27 10.65 -12.27 2.00
C GLN A 27 11.70 -12.96 1.12
N GLU A 28 12.31 -14.02 1.64
CA GLU A 28 13.32 -14.81 0.89
C GLU A 28 12.70 -15.48 -0.33
N GLN A 29 11.51 -16.10 -0.20
CA GLN A 29 10.82 -16.74 -1.32
C GLN A 29 10.39 -15.72 -2.38
N ILE A 30 9.95 -14.52 -1.98
CA ILE A 30 9.64 -13.43 -2.90
C ILE A 30 10.88 -13.04 -3.70
N LYS A 31 12.03 -12.87 -3.04
CA LYS A 31 13.32 -12.56 -3.70
C LYS A 31 13.77 -13.68 -4.63
N LYS A 32 13.68 -14.94 -4.21
CA LYS A 32 13.99 -16.12 -5.05
C LYS A 32 13.11 -16.19 -6.30
N ALA A 33 11.85 -15.76 -6.20
CA ALA A 33 10.95 -15.65 -7.35
C ALA A 33 11.26 -14.45 -8.26
N GLY A 34 12.30 -13.67 -7.96
CA GLY A 34 12.72 -12.49 -8.73
C GLY A 34 11.81 -11.28 -8.53
N MET A 35 11.09 -11.22 -7.42
CA MET A 35 10.24 -10.08 -7.03
C MET A 35 10.85 -9.35 -5.84
N ILE A 36 10.34 -8.17 -5.54
CA ILE A 36 10.83 -7.30 -4.47
C ILE A 36 9.76 -7.23 -3.37
N PRO A 37 10.06 -7.66 -2.12
CA PRO A 37 9.18 -7.43 -0.98
C PRO A 37 9.26 -5.97 -0.54
N ILE A 38 8.11 -5.38 -0.19
CA ILE A 38 7.98 -4.00 0.32
C ILE A 38 7.32 -4.03 1.69
N GLY A 39 7.74 -3.16 2.59
CA GLY A 39 7.06 -2.93 3.86
C GLY A 39 7.30 -4.00 4.92
N ALA A 40 8.36 -4.80 4.79
CA ALA A 40 8.81 -5.76 5.79
C ALA A 40 10.34 -5.84 5.83
N GLY A 41 10.90 -6.15 6.99
CA GLY A 41 12.34 -6.19 7.19
C GLY A 41 12.74 -6.96 8.44
N LYS A 42 14.06 -7.05 8.68
CA LYS A 42 14.65 -7.66 9.90
C LYS A 42 14.41 -6.82 11.15
N ASN A 43 14.06 -5.57 10.97
CA ASN A 43 13.66 -4.59 11.98
C ASN A 43 12.78 -3.52 11.34
N MET A 44 12.30 -2.56 12.15
CA MET A 44 11.43 -1.49 11.69
C MET A 44 12.12 -0.55 10.68
N GLU A 45 13.40 -0.27 10.85
CA GLU A 45 14.14 0.62 9.96
C GLU A 45 14.19 0.04 8.54
N GLU A 46 14.59 -1.25 8.41
CA GLU A 46 14.58 -1.95 7.13
C GLU A 46 13.17 -2.09 6.54
N ALA A 47 12.17 -2.40 7.38
CA ALA A 47 10.78 -2.55 6.94
C ALA A 47 10.19 -1.24 6.39
N ALA A 48 10.62 -0.10 6.91
CA ALA A 48 10.11 1.23 6.54
C ALA A 48 10.86 1.87 5.37
N GLU A 49 11.94 1.25 4.87
CA GLU A 49 12.70 1.83 3.74
C GLU A 49 11.82 2.00 2.51
N PRO A 50 11.83 3.20 1.89
CA PRO A 50 11.16 3.44 0.61
C PRO A 50 11.77 2.58 -0.49
N VAL A 51 10.95 2.05 -1.37
CA VAL A 51 11.42 1.26 -2.51
C VAL A 51 11.29 2.07 -3.80
N LEU A 52 12.40 2.23 -4.52
CA LEU A 52 12.43 2.83 -5.84
C LEU A 52 11.97 1.80 -6.87
N ILE A 53 10.80 2.01 -7.46
CA ILE A 53 10.19 1.07 -8.42
C ILE A 53 10.39 1.47 -9.88
N SER A 54 10.77 2.72 -10.15
CA SER A 54 11.11 3.22 -11.47
C SER A 54 12.05 4.42 -11.38
N THR A 55 12.92 4.56 -12.37
CA THR A 55 13.85 5.72 -12.52
C THR A 55 13.49 6.59 -13.73
N SER A 56 12.69 6.11 -14.65
CA SER A 56 12.30 6.80 -15.88
C SER A 56 10.78 6.69 -16.11
N PRO A 57 10.11 7.77 -16.55
CA PRO A 57 10.62 9.12 -16.87
C PRO A 57 10.94 9.97 -15.64
N ARG A 58 10.64 9.52 -14.44
CA ARG A 58 11.01 10.11 -13.14
C ARG A 58 11.13 9.02 -12.08
N HIS A 59 11.80 9.33 -10.98
CA HIS A 59 11.85 8.41 -9.86
C HIS A 59 10.46 8.18 -9.27
N VAL A 60 10.07 6.93 -9.10
CA VAL A 60 8.82 6.53 -8.44
C VAL A 60 9.16 5.75 -7.18
N TRP A 61 8.85 6.36 -6.04
CA TRP A 61 9.08 5.77 -4.74
C TRP A 61 7.79 5.21 -4.16
N VAL A 62 7.86 4.02 -3.59
CA VAL A 62 6.80 3.43 -2.79
C VAL A 62 7.19 3.49 -1.32
N VAL A 63 6.31 4.05 -0.51
CA VAL A 63 6.36 4.01 0.96
C VAL A 63 5.17 3.21 1.43
N SER A 64 5.40 2.18 2.21
CA SER A 64 4.34 1.29 2.69
C SER A 64 4.31 1.26 4.21
N SER A 65 3.10 1.24 4.79
CA SER A 65 2.94 1.13 6.24
C SER A 65 1.62 0.46 6.64
N LEU A 66 1.70 -0.40 7.64
CA LEU A 66 0.57 -0.88 8.41
C LEU A 66 0.18 0.19 9.44
N ARG A 67 -1.10 0.56 9.48
CA ARG A 67 -1.67 1.56 10.41
C ARG A 67 -2.68 0.92 11.39
N LEU A 68 -2.47 -0.36 11.69
CA LEU A 68 -3.28 -1.20 12.57
C LEU A 68 -2.36 -2.02 13.48
N PRO A 69 -2.85 -2.55 14.59
CA PRO A 69 -2.12 -3.58 15.33
C PRO A 69 -1.84 -4.80 14.45
N LEU A 70 -0.78 -5.53 14.77
CA LEU A 70 -0.54 -6.86 14.20
C LEU A 70 -1.58 -7.83 14.74
N GLU A 71 -2.02 -8.75 13.90
CA GLU A 71 -2.89 -9.84 14.33
C GLU A 71 -2.08 -10.84 15.16
N ASN A 72 -2.54 -11.16 16.37
CA ASN A 72 -1.97 -12.18 17.26
C ASN A 72 -0.49 -12.00 17.68
N PHE A 73 0.15 -10.87 17.35
CA PHE A 73 1.55 -10.62 17.69
C PHE A 73 1.81 -9.24 18.26
N LEU A 74 2.76 -9.15 19.19
CA LEU A 74 3.24 -7.86 19.67
C LEU A 74 4.15 -7.22 18.62
N TYR A 75 4.02 -5.91 18.45
CA TYR A 75 4.94 -5.13 17.66
C TYR A 75 6.28 -4.97 18.40
N LEU A 76 7.36 -5.42 17.78
CA LEU A 76 8.72 -5.34 18.31
C LEU A 76 9.65 -4.74 17.25
N PRO A 77 9.98 -3.44 17.32
CA PRO A 77 10.68 -2.72 16.25
C PRO A 77 12.10 -3.21 15.98
N GLN A 78 12.75 -3.86 16.96
CA GLN A 78 14.11 -4.41 16.83
C GLN A 78 14.14 -5.88 16.35
N LYS A 79 12.99 -6.45 16.05
CA LYS A 79 12.83 -7.82 15.55
C LYS A 79 12.23 -7.79 14.13
N PRO A 80 12.29 -8.90 13.37
CA PRO A 80 11.63 -8.98 12.08
C PRO A 80 10.17 -8.55 12.20
N CYS A 81 9.79 -7.55 11.42
CA CYS A 81 8.47 -6.93 11.48
C CYS A 81 8.09 -6.29 10.15
N VAL A 82 6.86 -5.82 10.09
CA VAL A 82 6.37 -4.98 8.99
C VAL A 82 6.53 -3.51 9.33
N SER A 83 6.54 -2.64 8.31
CA SER A 83 6.50 -1.19 8.50
C SER A 83 5.22 -0.78 9.24
N GLN A 84 5.39 -0.17 10.40
CA GLN A 84 4.31 0.31 11.28
C GLN A 84 4.68 1.67 11.88
N GLU A 85 4.98 2.62 10.99
CA GLU A 85 5.42 3.97 11.37
C GLU A 85 4.28 4.84 11.88
N SER A 86 4.60 5.84 12.72
CA SER A 86 3.66 6.92 13.05
C SER A 86 3.38 7.80 11.82
N ILE A 87 2.29 8.56 11.85
CA ILE A 87 2.00 9.54 10.78
C ILE A 87 3.12 10.58 10.69
N ASP A 88 3.67 11.03 11.81
CA ASP A 88 4.76 12.01 11.82
C ASP A 88 6.04 11.44 11.20
N SER A 89 6.35 10.17 11.46
CA SER A 89 7.49 9.49 10.82
C SER A 89 7.29 9.39 9.30
N LEU A 90 6.10 9.02 8.85
CA LEU A 90 5.75 8.99 7.42
C LEU A 90 5.87 10.37 6.78
N ILE A 91 5.40 11.43 7.46
CA ILE A 91 5.53 12.82 7.01
C ILE A 91 7.01 13.21 6.85
N MET A 92 7.85 12.88 7.82
CA MET A 92 9.29 13.15 7.74
C MET A 92 9.95 12.41 6.56
N ARG A 93 9.58 11.15 6.36
CA ARG A 93 10.09 10.33 5.25
C ARG A 93 9.70 10.90 3.89
N ILE A 94 8.43 11.27 3.71
CA ILE A 94 7.92 11.91 2.49
C ILE A 94 8.67 13.22 2.22
N LYS A 95 8.81 14.08 3.23
CA LYS A 95 9.54 15.36 3.10
C LYS A 95 10.99 15.13 2.71
N ARG A 96 11.66 14.11 3.26
CA ARG A 96 13.04 13.76 2.91
C ARG A 96 13.16 13.33 1.45
N LEU A 97 12.27 12.45 0.97
CA LEU A 97 12.25 12.03 -0.44
C LEU A 97 12.00 13.22 -1.37
N ARG A 98 11.05 14.08 -1.05
CA ARG A 98 10.71 15.27 -1.84
C ARG A 98 11.82 16.31 -1.83
N ALA A 99 12.56 16.45 -0.73
CA ALA A 99 13.72 17.34 -0.65
C ALA A 99 14.89 16.84 -1.48
N ALA A 100 15.10 15.52 -1.54
CA ALA A 100 16.15 14.88 -2.34
C ALA A 100 15.86 14.94 -3.85
N ASP A 101 14.58 14.80 -4.23
CA ASP A 101 14.14 14.91 -5.62
C ASP A 101 12.75 15.56 -5.69
N LYS A 102 12.74 16.84 -6.13
CA LYS A 102 11.51 17.62 -6.26
C LYS A 102 10.53 17.04 -7.29
N ASN A 103 11.04 16.31 -8.26
CA ASN A 103 10.27 15.77 -9.39
C ASN A 103 9.89 14.31 -9.23
N CYS A 104 10.32 13.62 -8.16
CA CYS A 104 9.92 12.23 -7.93
C CYS A 104 8.39 12.08 -7.76
N TYR A 105 7.89 10.87 -7.95
CA TYR A 105 6.53 10.48 -7.62
C TYR A 105 6.55 9.62 -6.36
N ILE A 106 5.81 10.01 -5.33
CA ILE A 106 5.75 9.32 -4.04
C ILE A 106 4.37 8.69 -3.89
N LEU A 107 4.33 7.35 -4.02
CA LEU A 107 3.15 6.53 -3.81
C LEU A 107 3.15 5.96 -2.38
N LEU A 108 2.10 6.20 -1.63
CA LEU A 108 1.87 5.55 -0.34
C LEU A 108 0.95 4.35 -0.50
N ILE A 109 1.33 3.22 0.09
CA ILE A 109 0.48 2.05 0.23
C ILE A 109 0.21 1.84 1.72
N LEU A 110 -1.04 2.03 2.14
CA LEU A 110 -1.43 1.99 3.56
C LEU A 110 -2.43 0.87 3.83
N HIS A 111 -2.15 0.07 4.84
CA HIS A 111 -3.06 -0.96 5.33
C HIS A 111 -3.72 -0.46 6.61
N TRP A 112 -5.00 -0.02 6.52
CA TRP A 112 -5.62 0.82 7.53
C TRP A 112 -7.14 0.81 7.55
N GLY A 113 -7.72 1.41 8.57
CA GLY A 113 -9.16 1.67 8.68
C GLY A 113 -9.94 0.49 9.25
N TRP A 114 -11.21 0.38 8.87
CA TRP A 114 -12.12 -0.65 9.35
C TRP A 114 -12.52 -1.61 8.23
N GLU A 115 -12.59 -2.88 8.56
CA GLU A 115 -13.10 -3.90 7.65
C GLU A 115 -14.58 -3.71 7.34
N HIS A 116 -14.96 -4.06 6.13
CA HIS A 116 -16.36 -4.12 5.69
C HIS A 116 -17.12 -2.79 5.79
N HIS A 117 -16.40 -1.66 5.67
CA HIS A 117 -16.98 -0.33 5.62
C HIS A 117 -16.75 0.32 4.26
N PHE A 118 -17.80 0.90 3.65
CA PHE A 118 -17.70 1.58 2.34
C PHE A 118 -17.10 2.99 2.42
N ARG A 119 -16.98 3.55 3.60
CA ARG A 119 -16.47 4.89 3.83
C ARG A 119 -15.21 4.87 4.69
N ALA A 120 -14.25 5.70 4.32
CA ALA A 120 -13.09 5.95 5.15
C ALA A 120 -13.49 6.60 6.48
N THR A 121 -12.79 6.24 7.54
CA THR A 121 -12.96 6.86 8.86
C THR A 121 -12.52 8.34 8.83
N PRO A 122 -13.00 9.18 9.77
CA PRO A 122 -12.50 10.55 9.90
C PRO A 122 -10.98 10.60 10.07
N GLN A 123 -10.40 9.67 10.84
CA GLN A 123 -8.96 9.59 11.06
C GLN A 123 -8.19 9.28 9.77
N GLN A 124 -8.68 8.31 8.95
CA GLN A 124 -8.06 8.04 7.65
C GLN A 124 -8.03 9.26 6.75
N ARG A 125 -9.11 10.06 6.73
CA ARG A 125 -9.19 11.29 5.92
C ARG A 125 -8.22 12.36 6.40
N GLU A 126 -8.14 12.57 7.69
CA GLU A 126 -7.21 13.52 8.28
C GLU A 126 -5.77 13.12 7.99
N ASP A 127 -5.40 11.87 8.25
CA ASP A 127 -4.07 11.33 8.01
C ASP A 127 -3.69 11.41 6.52
N ALA A 128 -4.61 11.01 5.62
CA ALA A 128 -4.39 11.09 4.18
C ALA A 128 -4.03 12.51 3.72
N ARG A 129 -4.79 13.50 4.20
CA ARG A 129 -4.56 14.90 3.83
C ARG A 129 -3.23 15.41 4.35
N LYS A 130 -2.85 15.09 5.59
CA LYS A 130 -1.53 15.41 6.15
C LYS A 130 -0.38 14.82 5.32
N LEU A 131 -0.54 13.57 4.86
CA LEU A 131 0.46 12.90 4.03
C LEU A 131 0.57 13.51 2.62
N ILE A 132 -0.55 13.89 2.02
CA ILE A 132 -0.55 14.65 0.75
C ILE A 132 0.09 16.03 0.94
N ASP A 133 -0.24 16.74 2.01
CA ASP A 133 0.35 18.04 2.33
C ASP A 133 1.87 17.95 2.58
N ALA A 134 2.35 16.81 3.07
CA ALA A 134 3.78 16.54 3.22
C ALA A 134 4.51 16.29 1.89
N GLY A 135 3.78 16.03 0.79
CA GLY A 135 4.35 15.86 -0.55
C GLY A 135 4.12 14.49 -1.21
N ALA A 136 3.25 13.65 -0.65
CA ALA A 136 2.82 12.42 -1.35
C ALA A 136 2.00 12.75 -2.59
N ASP A 137 2.12 11.93 -3.65
CA ASP A 137 1.43 12.13 -4.92
C ASP A 137 0.19 11.26 -5.08
N ALA A 138 0.14 10.13 -4.40
CA ALA A 138 -1.04 9.27 -4.35
C ALA A 138 -1.04 8.42 -3.09
N ILE A 139 -2.23 8.02 -2.65
CA ILE A 139 -2.42 7.06 -1.56
C ILE A 139 -3.31 5.93 -2.05
N VAL A 140 -2.88 4.68 -1.82
CA VAL A 140 -3.64 3.47 -2.09
C VAL A 140 -3.80 2.69 -0.79
N GLY A 141 -5.03 2.58 -0.33
CA GLY A 141 -5.40 1.94 0.92
C GLY A 141 -5.92 0.51 0.74
N HIS A 142 -5.67 -0.30 1.75
CA HIS A 142 -6.07 -1.70 1.87
C HIS A 142 -6.73 -1.97 3.21
N HIS A 143 -7.00 -3.22 3.55
CA HIS A 143 -7.59 -3.74 4.77
C HIS A 143 -9.12 -3.81 4.77
N SER A 144 -9.81 -2.82 4.24
CA SER A 144 -11.28 -2.75 4.33
C SER A 144 -12.02 -3.94 3.73
N HIS A 145 -11.37 -4.75 2.87
CA HIS A 145 -11.96 -5.80 2.05
C HIS A 145 -13.11 -5.32 1.15
N THR A 146 -13.43 -4.04 1.18
CA THR A 146 -14.45 -3.38 0.36
C THR A 146 -13.84 -2.25 -0.43
N LEU A 147 -14.40 -1.99 -1.60
CA LEU A 147 -14.10 -0.76 -2.33
C LEU A 147 -14.68 0.44 -1.56
N GLN A 148 -13.81 1.31 -1.06
CA GLN A 148 -14.19 2.53 -0.36
C GLN A 148 -14.23 3.74 -1.30
N THR A 149 -14.72 4.87 -0.78
CA THR A 149 -14.74 6.13 -1.52
C THR A 149 -13.34 6.55 -1.99
N ILE A 150 -13.30 7.17 -3.16
CA ILE A 150 -12.09 7.77 -3.72
C ILE A 150 -12.21 9.28 -3.53
N GLU A 151 -11.15 9.91 -3.05
CA GLU A 151 -11.06 11.37 -2.88
C GLU A 151 -9.97 11.93 -3.79
N THR A 152 -10.17 13.15 -4.28
CA THR A 152 -9.08 13.94 -4.86
C THR A 152 -8.85 15.15 -3.95
N TYR A 153 -7.68 15.20 -3.33
CA TYR A 153 -7.28 16.29 -2.44
C TYR A 153 -6.07 17.01 -3.02
N ARG A 154 -6.17 18.32 -3.23
CA ARG A 154 -5.13 19.15 -3.91
C ARG A 154 -4.65 18.55 -5.24
N GLY A 155 -5.57 17.98 -6.01
CA GLY A 155 -5.25 17.33 -7.29
C GLY A 155 -4.57 15.96 -7.17
N LYS A 156 -4.42 15.41 -5.96
CA LYS A 156 -3.81 14.12 -5.71
C LYS A 156 -4.87 13.07 -5.37
N PRO A 157 -4.81 11.86 -5.97
CA PRO A 157 -5.78 10.81 -5.73
C PRO A 157 -5.53 10.09 -4.40
N ILE A 158 -6.61 9.81 -3.68
CA ILE A 158 -6.63 9.02 -2.44
C ILE A 158 -7.66 7.91 -2.62
N TYR A 159 -7.19 6.69 -2.73
CA TYR A 159 -7.99 5.46 -2.73
C TYR A 159 -7.97 4.91 -1.32
N TYR A 160 -9.01 5.13 -0.53
CA TYR A 160 -9.01 4.74 0.89
C TYR A 160 -9.00 3.24 1.12
N GLY A 161 -9.67 2.48 0.24
CA GLY A 161 -9.67 1.02 0.22
C GLY A 161 -10.02 0.54 -1.18
N ILE A 162 -9.17 -0.28 -1.80
CA ILE A 162 -9.36 -0.77 -3.17
C ILE A 162 -10.09 -2.12 -3.25
N GLY A 163 -10.46 -2.70 -2.10
CA GLY A 163 -11.12 -4.00 -2.01
C GLY A 163 -10.18 -5.18 -2.21
N ASN A 164 -10.77 -6.36 -2.41
CA ASN A 164 -10.05 -7.61 -2.63
C ASN A 164 -9.62 -7.75 -4.11
N PHE A 165 -8.72 -8.70 -4.39
CA PHE A 165 -8.38 -9.08 -5.75
C PHE A 165 -8.52 -10.60 -5.94
N ILE A 166 -7.60 -11.40 -5.43
CA ILE A 166 -7.74 -12.86 -5.33
C ILE A 166 -8.01 -13.16 -3.87
N PHE A 167 -9.25 -13.52 -3.55
CA PHE A 167 -9.67 -13.71 -2.17
C PHE A 167 -10.92 -14.60 -2.10
N ASP A 168 -11.04 -15.40 -1.04
CA ASP A 168 -12.12 -16.38 -0.87
C ASP A 168 -13.34 -15.88 -0.08
N GLN A 169 -13.38 -14.61 0.28
CA GLN A 169 -14.54 -14.01 0.94
C GLN A 169 -15.77 -13.99 0.02
N ARG A 170 -16.88 -14.49 0.58
CA ARG A 170 -18.14 -14.64 -0.15
C ARG A 170 -19.19 -13.56 0.16
N LYS A 171 -18.84 -12.56 1.00
CA LYS A 171 -19.75 -11.44 1.31
C LYS A 171 -19.98 -10.60 0.06
N PRO A 172 -21.23 -10.32 -0.36
CA PRO A 172 -21.51 -9.55 -1.58
C PRO A 172 -20.81 -8.18 -1.60
N MET A 173 -20.68 -7.52 -0.44
CA MET A 173 -20.00 -6.23 -0.32
C MET A 173 -18.51 -6.29 -0.65
N ASN A 174 -17.88 -7.47 -0.60
CA ASN A 174 -16.47 -7.68 -0.87
C ASN A 174 -16.20 -8.17 -2.31
N SER A 175 -17.25 -8.28 -3.14
CA SER A 175 -17.13 -8.71 -4.54
C SER A 175 -16.71 -7.59 -5.50
N ARG A 176 -16.66 -6.34 -5.02
CA ARG A 176 -16.26 -5.17 -5.81
C ARG A 176 -14.92 -4.63 -5.33
N ALA A 177 -14.05 -4.36 -6.28
CA ALA A 177 -12.71 -3.82 -6.04
C ALA A 177 -12.29 -2.92 -7.21
N CYS A 178 -11.08 -2.39 -7.14
CA CYS A 178 -10.44 -1.78 -8.31
C CYS A 178 -8.95 -2.08 -8.36
N LEU A 179 -8.41 -2.06 -9.58
CA LEU A 179 -6.99 -1.83 -9.80
C LEU A 179 -6.76 -0.33 -9.91
N VAL A 180 -5.63 0.15 -9.42
CA VAL A 180 -5.21 1.54 -9.61
C VAL A 180 -4.15 1.57 -10.70
N GLU A 181 -4.51 2.10 -11.87
CA GLU A 181 -3.57 2.35 -12.96
C GLU A 181 -2.93 3.72 -12.75
N LEU A 182 -1.61 3.77 -12.70
CA LEU A 182 -0.83 5.00 -12.63
C LEU A 182 -0.09 5.22 -13.95
N SER A 183 -0.44 6.28 -14.67
CA SER A 183 0.28 6.72 -15.87
C SER A 183 1.18 7.89 -15.49
N ILE A 184 2.49 7.66 -15.45
CA ILE A 184 3.49 8.63 -15.01
C ILE A 184 4.37 9.02 -16.20
N THR A 185 4.33 10.30 -16.59
CA THR A 185 5.20 10.89 -17.61
C THR A 185 6.13 11.93 -16.99
N ALA A 186 7.03 12.50 -17.79
CA ALA A 186 7.89 13.59 -17.34
C ALA A 186 7.10 14.82 -16.85
N GLU A 187 5.96 15.12 -17.50
CA GLU A 187 5.16 16.33 -17.20
C GLU A 187 3.93 16.04 -16.34
N LYS A 188 3.33 14.86 -16.51
CA LYS A 188 2.00 14.57 -15.94
C LYS A 188 1.93 13.20 -15.27
N CYS A 189 1.13 13.13 -14.21
CA CYS A 189 0.77 11.88 -13.57
C CYS A 189 -0.76 11.79 -13.52
N LYS A 190 -1.30 10.64 -13.94
CA LYS A 190 -2.72 10.35 -13.91
C LYS A 190 -2.95 9.05 -13.17
N ALA A 191 -3.98 9.00 -12.36
CA ALA A 191 -4.46 7.78 -11.70
C ALA A 191 -5.87 7.47 -12.19
N LYS A 192 -6.14 6.20 -12.47
CA LYS A 192 -7.44 5.70 -12.91
C LYS A 192 -7.80 4.45 -12.11
N ALA A 193 -9.01 4.40 -11.57
CA ALA A 193 -9.57 3.17 -11.04
C ALA A 193 -10.10 2.31 -12.19
N LEU A 194 -9.63 1.08 -12.29
CA LEU A 194 -10.17 0.07 -13.19
C LEU A 194 -11.07 -0.84 -12.37
N PRO A 195 -12.40 -0.82 -12.57
CA PRO A 195 -13.32 -1.59 -11.76
C PRO A 195 -13.08 -3.09 -11.89
N ILE A 196 -13.15 -3.79 -10.77
CA ILE A 196 -13.01 -5.25 -10.68
C ILE A 196 -14.27 -5.82 -10.03
N GLU A 197 -14.76 -6.91 -10.60
CA GLU A 197 -15.76 -7.78 -9.99
C GLU A 197 -15.14 -9.15 -9.68
N ILE A 198 -15.34 -9.63 -8.46
CA ILE A 198 -14.81 -10.92 -8.02
C ILE A 198 -15.93 -11.95 -8.06
N LYS A 199 -15.76 -13.00 -8.86
CA LYS A 199 -16.67 -14.13 -9.00
C LYS A 199 -15.90 -15.42 -8.72
N ASN A 200 -16.38 -16.22 -7.78
CA ASN A 200 -15.73 -17.48 -7.40
C ASN A 200 -14.21 -17.31 -7.15
N CYS A 201 -13.86 -16.35 -6.30
CA CYS A 201 -12.47 -16.01 -5.94
C CYS A 201 -11.60 -15.50 -7.11
N THR A 202 -12.17 -15.26 -8.28
CA THR A 202 -11.46 -14.81 -9.49
C THR A 202 -11.86 -13.39 -9.84
N PRO A 203 -10.90 -12.47 -9.99
CA PRO A 203 -11.16 -11.09 -10.39
C PRO A 203 -11.36 -10.97 -11.90
N TYR A 204 -12.34 -10.15 -12.30
CA TYR A 204 -12.64 -9.79 -13.68
C TYR A 204 -12.70 -8.26 -13.79
N LEU A 205 -12.16 -7.71 -14.86
CA LEU A 205 -12.39 -6.30 -15.21
C LEU A 205 -13.88 -6.12 -15.51
N SER A 206 -14.51 -5.20 -14.79
CA SER A 206 -15.89 -4.81 -15.09
C SER A 206 -15.91 -3.88 -16.32
N LYS A 207 -16.89 -4.11 -17.18
CA LYS A 207 -17.13 -3.24 -18.35
C LYS A 207 -17.75 -1.91 -17.93
#